data_f7ea6819804b4687dfcf6de5d4c12254
#
_entry.id   f7ea6819804b4687dfcf6de5d4c12254
#
_cell.length_a   1.000
_cell.length_b   1.000
_cell.length_c   1.000
_cell.angle_alpha   90.00
_cell.angle_beta   90.00
_cell.angle_gamma   90.00
#
_symmetry.space_group_name_H-M   'P 1'
#
loop_
_entity.id
_entity.type
_entity.pdbx_description
1 polymer ?
#
loop_
_entity_poly.entity_id
_entity_poly.type
_entity_poly.pdbx_seq_one_letter_code
_entity_poly.pdbx_strand_id
1 'polypeptide(L)'
;MAYRIVYKKSVARDLSRLDKAEARRILNRLEKDLAEKPDSYPAPKGKFAFLRKYRIGEYRVVYAILATDVQVLRIGHRRDIFKKEI
;
A
#
# COMPACT_ATOMS: atom_id res chain seq x y z
N MET A 1 11.42 3.77 15.79
CA MET A 1 11.32 4.98 14.96
C MET A 1 10.27 4.79 13.90
N ALA A 2 9.38 5.76 13.73
CA ALA A 2 8.31 5.64 12.76
C ALA A 2 8.80 6.03 11.37
N TYR A 3 8.35 5.31 10.36
CA TYR A 3 8.59 5.64 8.97
C TYR A 3 7.58 6.69 8.52
N ARG A 4 7.99 7.54 7.59
CA ARG A 4 7.10 8.53 7.00
C ARG A 4 6.35 7.88 5.84
N ILE A 5 5.03 8.07 5.80
CA ILE A 5 4.20 7.51 4.73
C ILE A 5 4.04 8.57 3.63
N VAL A 6 4.42 8.21 2.42
CA VAL A 6 4.33 9.09 1.26
C VAL A 6 3.48 8.36 0.21
N TYR A 7 2.59 9.09 -0.46
CA TYR A 7 1.67 8.51 -1.42
C TYR A 7 1.98 8.98 -2.84
N LYS A 8 1.96 8.05 -3.79
CA LYS A 8 2.02 8.41 -5.20
C LYS A 8 0.68 8.96 -5.67
N LYS A 9 0.69 9.72 -6.77
CA LYS A 9 -0.53 10.28 -7.33
C LYS A 9 -1.56 9.22 -7.70
N SER A 10 -1.09 8.05 -8.14
CA SER A 10 -1.97 6.93 -8.48
C SER A 10 -2.84 6.49 -7.31
N VAL A 11 -2.38 6.70 -6.07
CA VAL A 11 -3.13 6.32 -4.88
C VAL A 11 -4.39 7.19 -4.71
N ALA A 12 -4.29 8.48 -5.01
CA ALA A 12 -5.45 9.36 -4.94
C ALA A 12 -6.56 8.87 -5.88
N ARG A 13 -6.18 8.44 -7.08
CA ARG A 13 -7.12 7.88 -8.04
C ARG A 13 -7.71 6.56 -7.54
N ASP A 14 -6.88 5.70 -6.97
CA ASP A 14 -7.35 4.43 -6.43
C ASP A 14 -8.37 4.67 -5.32
N LEU A 15 -8.09 5.60 -4.41
CA LEU A 15 -8.98 5.90 -3.30
C LEU A 15 -10.30 6.52 -3.74
N SER A 16 -10.28 7.31 -4.83
CA SER A 16 -11.49 7.94 -5.34
C SER A 16 -12.52 6.92 -5.84
N ARG A 17 -12.09 5.70 -6.13
CA ARG A 17 -12.97 4.63 -6.56
C ARG A 17 -13.60 3.86 -5.42
N LEU A 18 -13.19 4.17 -4.19
CA LEU A 18 -13.70 3.51 -3.00
C LEU A 18 -14.71 4.40 -2.28
N ASP A 19 -15.58 3.75 -1.52
CA ASP A 19 -16.42 4.42 -0.57
C ASP A 19 -15.57 5.24 0.40
N LYS A 20 -16.04 6.42 0.80
CA LYS A 20 -15.26 7.28 1.69
C LYS A 20 -14.92 6.60 3.01
N ALA A 21 -15.87 5.88 3.58
CA ALA A 21 -15.65 5.17 4.84
C ALA A 21 -14.60 4.07 4.65
N GLU A 22 -14.65 3.36 3.53
CA GLU A 22 -13.71 2.31 3.21
C GLU A 22 -12.29 2.89 3.01
N ALA A 23 -12.20 3.97 2.24
CA ALA A 23 -10.92 4.63 2.00
C ALA A 23 -10.28 5.10 3.31
N ARG A 24 -11.08 5.71 4.18
CA ARG A 24 -10.59 6.17 5.48
C ARG A 24 -10.11 5.02 6.35
N ARG A 25 -10.85 3.92 6.35
CA ARG A 25 -10.47 2.73 7.13
C ARG A 25 -9.13 2.17 6.65
N ILE A 26 -8.95 2.09 5.33
CA ILE A 26 -7.72 1.60 4.75
C ILE A 26 -6.55 2.51 5.11
N LEU A 27 -6.72 3.81 4.94
CA LEU A 27 -5.66 4.78 5.25
C LEU A 27 -5.27 4.74 6.72
N ASN A 28 -6.25 4.69 7.62
CA ASN A 28 -5.96 4.64 9.05
C ASN A 28 -5.16 3.39 9.42
N ARG A 29 -5.54 2.24 8.86
CA ARG A 29 -4.86 0.98 9.15
C ARG A 29 -3.45 0.96 8.58
N LEU A 30 -3.28 1.36 7.32
CA LEU A 30 -1.97 1.30 6.71
C LEU A 30 -1.01 2.30 7.36
N GLU A 31 -1.48 3.49 7.72
CA GLU A 31 -0.60 4.48 8.33
C GLU A 31 -0.11 4.02 9.69
N LYS A 32 -0.95 3.36 10.44
CA LYS A 32 -0.54 2.80 11.72
C LYS A 32 0.47 1.67 11.54
N ASP A 33 0.12 0.69 10.72
CA ASP A 33 0.92 -0.53 10.63
C ASP A 33 2.23 -0.33 9.86
N LEU A 34 2.17 0.40 8.75
CA LEU A 34 3.36 0.59 7.91
C LEU A 34 4.32 1.63 8.46
N ALA A 35 3.85 2.55 9.30
CA ALA A 35 4.75 3.49 9.96
C ALA A 35 5.63 2.79 11.00
N GLU A 36 5.16 1.69 11.56
CA GLU A 36 5.89 0.98 12.60
C GLU A 36 6.77 -0.15 12.05
N LYS A 37 6.20 -1.02 11.22
CA LYS A 37 6.90 -2.23 10.76
C LYS A 37 6.67 -2.52 9.28
N PRO A 38 7.10 -1.62 8.39
CA PRO A 38 6.86 -1.83 6.97
C PRO A 38 7.62 -3.03 6.40
N ASP A 39 8.71 -3.43 7.00
CA ASP A 39 9.54 -4.54 6.53
C ASP A 39 9.04 -5.90 7.00
N SER A 40 7.95 -5.94 7.78
CA SER A 40 7.39 -7.20 8.28
C SER A 40 6.47 -7.90 7.27
N TYR A 41 6.10 -7.23 6.19
CA TYR A 41 5.13 -7.76 5.24
C TYR A 41 5.81 -8.34 4.02
N PRO A 42 5.17 -9.34 3.35
CA PRO A 42 5.85 -10.10 2.29
C PRO A 42 6.07 -9.27 1.03
N ALA A 43 7.11 -9.63 0.31
CA ALA A 43 7.45 -9.08 -0.99
C ALA A 43 7.30 -10.15 -2.05
N PRO A 44 6.84 -9.81 -3.27
CA PRO A 44 6.83 -10.78 -4.36
C PRO A 44 8.26 -11.13 -4.78
N LYS A 45 8.39 -12.24 -5.48
CA LYS A 45 9.68 -12.67 -6.00
C LYS A 45 9.91 -12.10 -7.39
N GLY A 46 11.15 -12.12 -7.84
CA GLY A 46 11.50 -11.72 -9.19
C GLY A 46 11.67 -10.21 -9.32
N LYS A 47 11.30 -9.67 -10.46
CA LYS A 47 11.54 -8.26 -10.78
C LYS A 47 10.78 -7.29 -9.90
N PHE A 48 9.76 -7.77 -9.18
CA PHE A 48 9.01 -6.93 -8.26
C PHE A 48 9.39 -7.16 -6.80
N ALA A 49 10.56 -7.76 -6.54
CA ALA A 49 10.97 -8.08 -5.18
C ALA A 49 11.15 -6.87 -4.27
N PHE A 50 11.36 -5.68 -4.85
CA PHE A 50 11.48 -4.45 -4.05
C PHE A 50 10.12 -3.92 -3.58
N LEU A 51 9.03 -4.45 -4.10
CA LEU A 51 7.68 -4.06 -3.68
C LEU A 51 7.20 -4.96 -2.57
N ARG A 52 6.40 -4.41 -1.67
CA ARG A 52 5.81 -5.18 -0.60
C ARG A 52 4.29 -5.03 -0.65
N LYS A 53 3.61 -6.02 -0.08
CA LYS A 53 2.16 -6.07 -0.08
C LYS A 53 1.63 -6.07 1.35
N TYR A 54 0.65 -5.22 1.60
CA TYR A 54 -0.04 -5.16 2.87
C TYR A 54 -1.53 -5.35 2.62
N ARG A 55 -2.15 -6.28 3.31
CA ARG A 55 -3.54 -6.65 3.06
C ARG A 55 -4.44 -6.13 4.16
N ILE A 56 -5.55 -5.51 3.75
CA ILE A 56 -6.62 -5.07 4.63
C ILE A 56 -7.92 -5.65 4.07
N GLY A 57 -8.42 -6.75 4.67
CA GLY A 57 -9.60 -7.41 4.15
C GLY A 57 -9.41 -7.85 2.71
N GLU A 58 -10.26 -7.37 1.82
CA GLU A 58 -10.18 -7.69 0.39
C GLU A 58 -9.30 -6.72 -0.39
N TYR A 59 -8.73 -5.73 0.29
CA TYR A 59 -7.91 -4.71 -0.37
C TYR A 59 -6.44 -4.97 -0.12
N ARG A 60 -5.62 -4.55 -1.08
CA ARG A 60 -4.18 -4.67 -0.98
C ARG A 60 -3.52 -3.32 -1.19
N VAL A 61 -2.46 -3.10 -0.44
CA VAL A 61 -1.64 -1.91 -0.54
C VAL A 61 -0.28 -2.37 -1.05
N VAL A 62 0.16 -1.80 -2.16
CA VAL A 62 1.50 -2.06 -2.70
C VAL A 62 2.38 -0.88 -2.37
N TYR A 63 3.52 -1.13 -1.76
CA TYR A 63 4.41 -0.07 -1.32
C TYR A 63 5.86 -0.50 -1.44
N ALA A 64 6.76 0.49 -1.36
CA ALA A 64 8.20 0.28 -1.34
C ALA A 64 8.79 1.02 -0.15
N ILE A 65 9.88 0.50 0.39
CA ILE A 65 10.61 1.16 1.47
C ILE A 65 11.81 1.87 0.85
N LEU A 66 11.88 3.19 1.05
CA LEU A 66 12.97 4.02 0.55
C LEU A 66 13.58 4.77 1.73
N ALA A 67 14.73 4.31 2.21
CA ALA A 67 15.38 4.88 3.39
C ALA A 67 14.43 4.84 4.58
N THR A 68 14.00 5.99 5.09
CA THR A 68 13.07 6.07 6.24
C THR A 68 11.63 6.30 5.79
N ASP A 69 11.36 6.25 4.49
CA ASP A 69 10.04 6.50 3.93
C ASP A 69 9.39 5.21 3.46
N VAL A 70 8.07 5.15 3.61
CA VAL A 70 7.24 4.12 2.98
C VAL A 70 6.48 4.81 1.86
N GLN A 71 6.78 4.47 0.63
CA GLN A 71 6.10 5.04 -0.52
C GLN A 71 4.97 4.11 -0.95
N VAL A 72 3.74 4.56 -0.79
CA VAL A 72 2.56 3.80 -1.19
C VAL A 72 2.33 4.02 -2.67
N LEU A 73 2.29 2.95 -3.44
CA LEU A 73 2.22 3.00 -4.90
C LEU A 73 0.83 2.73 -5.44
N ARG A 74 0.12 1.76 -4.86
CA ARG A 74 -1.21 1.38 -5.29
C ARG A 74 -2.04 0.91 -4.11
N ILE A 75 -3.34 1.18 -4.18
CA ILE A 75 -4.32 0.61 -3.26
C ILE A 75 -5.48 0.10 -4.11
N GLY A 76 -5.89 -1.15 -3.92
CA GLY A 76 -6.99 -1.67 -4.71
C GLY A 76 -7.46 -3.01 -4.22
N HIS A 77 -8.58 -3.46 -4.80
CA HIS A 77 -9.14 -4.76 -4.50
C HIS A 77 -8.18 -5.85 -4.99
N ARG A 78 -8.11 -6.95 -4.25
CA ARG A 78 -7.18 -8.04 -4.57
C ARG A 78 -7.33 -8.57 -5.99
N ARG A 79 -8.51 -8.45 -6.58
CA ARG A 79 -8.77 -8.91 -7.94
C ARG A 79 -8.20 -7.98 -8.99
N ASP A 80 -8.06 -6.71 -8.67
CA ASP A 80 -7.73 -5.69 -9.66
C ASP A 80 -6.29 -5.24 -9.61
N ILE A 81 -5.68 -5.28 -8.44
CA ILE A 81 -4.38 -4.64 -8.23
C ILE A 81 -3.25 -5.30 -9.03
N PHE A 82 -3.36 -6.58 -9.31
CA PHE A 82 -2.34 -7.32 -10.06
C PHE A 82 -2.74 -7.62 -11.50
N LYS A 83 -3.93 -7.22 -11.93
CA LYS A 83 -4.33 -7.33 -13.33
C LYS A 83 -3.66 -6.28 -14.18
N LYS A 84 -3.41 -5.12 -13.60
CA LYS A 84 -2.71 -4.05 -14.27
C LYS A 84 -1.28 -4.03 -13.78
N GLU A 85 -0.36 -3.68 -14.65
CA GLU A 85 1.03 -3.56 -14.26
C GLU A 85 1.20 -2.46 -13.23
N ILE A 86 2.01 -2.75 -12.27
CA ILE A 86 2.30 -1.82 -11.19
C ILE A 86 3.29 -0.75 -11.63
#